data_781b04f754abce0808466048b892ddf5
#
_entry.id   781b04f754abce0808466048b892ddf5
#
_cell.length_a   1.000
_cell.length_b   1.000
_cell.length_c   1.000
_cell.angle_alpha   90.00
_cell.angle_beta   90.00
_cell.angle_gamma   90.00
#
_symmetry.space_group_name_H-M   'P 1'
#
loop_
_entity.id
_entity.type
_entity.pdbx_description
1 polymer ?
#
loop_
_entity_poly.entity_id
_entity_poly.type
_entity_poly.pdbx_seq_one_letter_code
_entity_poly.pdbx_strand_id
1 'polypeptide(L)'
;AYHLIYEEGTALYRLLEAGKITAVDEETSLELFTLLIENLTAAGYQHYEISNFARSGWYARHNSSYWKGKKYLGLGPSAHSYNGTEREWNVASLPEWIKDIQTGKPALENEQLDENTCYNEYIMTHLRTMWGIDLNELSEKFGEKKLKYCLNIAQTYEKRNLLLQKDGKLTLTKEGIFVSDGIMSDLLWV
;
A
#
# COMPACT_ATOMS: atom_id res chain seq x y z
N ALA A 1 10.10 -8.25 -2.06
CA ALA A 1 10.56 -8.89 -0.82
C ALA A 1 9.73 -8.35 0.34
N TYR A 2 9.42 -9.21 1.31
CA TYR A 2 8.55 -8.85 2.43
C TYR A 2 9.26 -9.18 3.74
N HIS A 3 8.99 -8.39 4.78
CA HIS A 3 9.31 -8.80 6.15
C HIS A 3 8.50 -10.03 6.51
N LEU A 4 9.10 -10.93 7.31
CA LEU A 4 8.38 -12.10 7.79
C LEU A 4 7.34 -11.68 8.84
N ILE A 5 6.08 -12.00 8.58
CA ILE A 5 4.97 -11.75 9.48
C ILE A 5 4.55 -13.09 10.11
N TYR A 6 4.36 -13.08 11.44
CA TYR A 6 3.86 -14.22 12.20
C TYR A 6 2.35 -14.05 12.39
N GLU A 7 1.58 -14.51 11.42
CA GLU A 7 0.13 -14.32 11.37
C GLU A 7 -0.59 -15.42 12.14
N GLU A 8 -1.53 -15.03 13.00
CA GLU A 8 -2.35 -15.95 13.79
C GLU A 8 -3.03 -17.00 12.92
N GLY A 9 -3.18 -18.23 13.44
CA GLY A 9 -3.76 -19.36 12.72
C GLY A 9 -2.80 -20.08 11.77
N THR A 10 -1.61 -19.52 11.48
CA THR A 10 -0.61 -20.17 10.61
C THR A 10 0.22 -21.22 11.38
N ALA A 11 0.85 -22.14 10.65
CA ALA A 11 1.76 -23.11 11.25
C ALA A 11 2.99 -22.42 11.88
N LEU A 12 3.47 -21.35 11.25
CA LEU A 12 4.62 -20.57 11.72
C LEU A 12 4.31 -19.89 13.07
N TYR A 13 3.12 -19.28 13.18
CA TYR A 13 2.68 -18.65 14.43
C TYR A 13 2.59 -19.67 15.59
N ARG A 14 2.03 -20.87 15.31
CA ARG A 14 2.01 -21.95 16.34
C ARG A 14 3.39 -22.41 16.79
N LEU A 15 4.38 -22.40 15.90
CA LEU A 15 5.78 -22.71 16.27
C LEU A 15 6.38 -21.62 17.15
N LEU A 16 6.06 -20.37 16.88
CA LEU A 16 6.48 -19.22 17.71
C LEU A 16 5.87 -19.31 19.11
N GLU A 17 4.55 -19.48 19.21
CA GLU A 17 3.86 -19.64 20.50
C GLU A 17 4.38 -20.84 21.32
N ALA A 18 4.73 -21.93 20.64
CA ALA A 18 5.30 -23.11 21.28
C ALA A 18 6.79 -22.94 21.67
N GLY A 19 7.39 -21.78 21.43
CA GLY A 19 8.80 -21.51 21.71
C GLY A 19 9.78 -22.34 20.88
N LYS A 20 9.33 -22.93 19.76
CA LYS A 20 10.17 -23.73 18.87
C LYS A 20 10.97 -22.89 17.88
N ILE A 21 10.57 -21.66 17.68
CA ILE A 21 11.30 -20.64 16.93
C ILE A 21 11.26 -19.33 17.71
N THR A 22 12.24 -18.47 17.44
CA THR A 22 12.31 -17.11 17.98
C THR A 22 11.96 -16.13 16.86
N ALA A 23 11.15 -15.12 17.17
CA ALA A 23 10.89 -14.04 16.23
C ALA A 23 12.19 -13.29 15.91
N VAL A 24 12.33 -12.83 14.69
CA VAL A 24 13.37 -11.88 14.30
C VAL A 24 13.10 -10.57 15.04
N ASP A 25 14.10 -10.05 15.77
CA ASP A 25 13.98 -8.75 16.42
C ASP A 25 13.94 -7.60 15.40
N GLU A 26 13.47 -6.44 15.85
CA GLU A 26 13.28 -5.27 14.96
C GLU A 26 14.60 -4.76 14.38
N GLU A 27 15.69 -4.78 15.16
CA GLU A 27 17.01 -4.32 14.71
C GLU A 27 17.55 -5.21 13.59
N THR A 28 17.53 -6.52 13.80
CA THR A 28 17.92 -7.51 12.77
C THR A 28 17.02 -7.39 11.52
N SER A 29 15.71 -7.20 11.69
CA SER A 29 14.78 -7.02 10.57
C SER A 29 15.12 -5.77 9.76
N LEU A 30 15.44 -4.67 10.42
CA LEU A 30 15.87 -3.41 9.80
C LEU A 30 17.19 -3.56 9.04
N GLU A 31 18.18 -4.23 9.64
CA GLU A 31 19.46 -4.54 8.98
C GLU A 31 19.27 -5.38 7.72
N LEU A 32 18.49 -6.47 7.80
CA LEU A 32 18.20 -7.32 6.66
C LEU A 32 17.52 -6.56 5.51
N PHE A 33 16.58 -5.69 5.83
CA PHE A 33 15.91 -4.89 4.81
C PHE A 33 16.83 -3.82 4.20
N THR A 34 17.70 -3.23 5.01
CA THR A 34 18.73 -2.29 4.54
C THR A 34 19.68 -3.00 3.56
N LEU A 35 20.20 -4.15 3.93
CA LEU A 35 21.07 -4.98 3.08
C LEU A 35 20.37 -5.39 1.78
N LEU A 36 19.09 -5.74 1.85
CA LEU A 36 18.29 -6.07 0.66
C LEU A 36 18.23 -4.89 -0.31
N ILE A 37 17.89 -3.68 0.19
CA ILE A 37 17.82 -2.47 -0.63
C ILE A 37 19.18 -2.19 -1.27
N GLU A 38 20.26 -2.23 -0.50
CA GLU A 38 21.61 -1.93 -0.97
C GLU A 38 22.08 -2.92 -2.05
N ASN A 39 21.92 -4.21 -1.80
CA ASN A 39 22.34 -5.25 -2.75
C ASN A 39 21.53 -5.21 -4.05
N LEU A 40 20.22 -5.05 -3.98
CA LEU A 40 19.38 -4.98 -5.18
C LEU A 40 19.62 -3.68 -5.95
N THR A 41 19.81 -2.56 -5.27
CA THR A 41 20.15 -1.29 -5.93
C THR A 41 21.53 -1.37 -6.61
N ALA A 42 22.53 -1.94 -5.95
CA ALA A 42 23.84 -2.17 -6.52
C ALA A 42 23.80 -3.10 -7.75
N ALA A 43 22.86 -4.06 -7.77
CA ALA A 43 22.60 -4.93 -8.92
C ALA A 43 21.77 -4.26 -10.04
N GLY A 44 21.45 -2.96 -9.93
CA GLY A 44 20.74 -2.18 -10.95
C GLY A 44 19.22 -2.29 -10.88
N TYR A 45 18.65 -2.75 -9.77
CA TYR A 45 17.21 -2.69 -9.51
C TYR A 45 16.83 -1.35 -8.88
N GLN A 46 15.62 -0.91 -9.17
CA GLN A 46 14.98 0.24 -8.53
C GLN A 46 14.01 -0.27 -7.46
N HIS A 47 14.09 0.28 -6.26
CA HIS A 47 13.12 0.10 -5.20
C HIS A 47 11.93 1.00 -5.51
N TYR A 48 10.92 0.49 -6.23
CA TYR A 48 9.84 1.34 -6.77
C TYR A 48 8.58 1.36 -5.92
N GLU A 49 8.49 0.46 -4.96
CA GLU A 49 7.43 0.40 -3.95
C GLU A 49 7.99 -0.29 -2.70
N ILE A 50 7.47 -0.02 -1.53
CA ILE A 50 8.01 -0.45 -0.22
C ILE A 50 8.55 -1.89 -0.22
N SER A 51 7.86 -2.83 -0.87
CA SER A 51 8.22 -4.25 -0.90
C SER A 51 8.71 -4.74 -2.27
N ASN A 52 8.74 -3.88 -3.28
CA ASN A 52 8.93 -4.30 -4.66
C ASN A 52 10.11 -3.62 -5.34
N PHE A 53 10.87 -4.44 -6.05
CA PHE A 53 12.05 -4.02 -6.82
C PHE A 53 11.88 -4.46 -8.27
N ALA A 54 12.36 -3.66 -9.21
CA ALA A 54 12.38 -4.01 -10.63
C ALA A 54 13.54 -3.31 -11.33
N ARG A 55 13.96 -3.83 -12.48
CA ARG A 55 14.80 -3.05 -13.40
C ARG A 55 13.99 -1.89 -13.97
N SER A 56 14.66 -0.80 -14.31
CA SER A 56 14.00 0.40 -14.86
C SER A 56 13.08 0.02 -16.02
N GLY A 57 11.81 0.48 -15.96
CA GLY A 57 10.79 0.17 -16.96
C GLY A 57 10.11 -1.21 -16.84
N TRP A 58 10.58 -2.11 -15.96
CA TRP A 58 10.03 -3.47 -15.78
C TRP A 58 9.19 -3.61 -14.52
N TYR A 59 8.49 -2.54 -14.13
CA TYR A 59 7.61 -2.54 -12.96
C TYR A 59 6.43 -3.49 -13.15
N ALA A 60 6.01 -4.16 -12.08
CA ALA A 60 4.83 -5.04 -12.10
C ALA A 60 3.58 -4.23 -12.48
N ARG A 61 3.12 -4.38 -13.73
CA ARG A 61 2.02 -3.59 -14.29
C ARG A 61 0.72 -3.78 -13.51
N HIS A 62 0.44 -5.01 -13.10
CA HIS A 62 -0.76 -5.34 -12.33
C HIS A 62 -0.73 -4.63 -10.96
N ASN A 63 0.33 -4.83 -10.16
CA ASN A 63 0.45 -4.19 -8.85
C ASN A 63 0.46 -2.65 -8.95
N SER A 64 1.19 -2.10 -9.94
CA SER A 64 1.23 -0.65 -10.15
C SER A 64 -0.13 -0.07 -10.55
N SER A 65 -1.06 -0.88 -11.06
CA SER A 65 -2.41 -0.41 -11.36
C SER A 65 -3.21 -0.11 -10.09
N TYR A 66 -3.03 -0.90 -9.03
CA TYR A 66 -3.65 -0.63 -7.73
C TYR A 66 -3.11 0.68 -7.12
N TRP A 67 -1.79 0.85 -7.12
CA TRP A 67 -1.15 2.07 -6.59
C TRP A 67 -1.51 3.34 -7.35
N LYS A 68 -1.97 3.22 -8.58
CA LYS A 68 -2.42 4.33 -9.44
C LYS A 68 -3.94 4.49 -9.42
N GLY A 69 -4.66 3.84 -8.52
CA GLY A 69 -6.11 3.92 -8.41
C GLY A 69 -6.87 3.54 -9.69
N LYS A 70 -6.30 2.64 -10.53
CA LYS A 70 -6.98 2.20 -11.75
C LYS A 70 -8.15 1.29 -11.43
N LYS A 71 -9.21 1.43 -12.22
CA LYS A 71 -10.37 0.54 -12.15
C LYS A 71 -9.97 -0.89 -12.51
N TYR A 72 -10.54 -1.86 -11.80
CA TYR A 72 -10.30 -3.27 -12.03
C TYR A 72 -11.55 -4.10 -11.75
N LEU A 73 -11.64 -5.27 -12.39
CA LEU A 73 -12.68 -6.27 -12.19
C LEU A 73 -12.07 -7.49 -11.51
N GLY A 74 -12.63 -7.87 -10.38
CA GLY A 74 -12.28 -9.07 -9.63
C GLY A 74 -13.05 -10.30 -10.13
N LEU A 75 -12.34 -11.38 -10.42
CA LEU A 75 -12.93 -12.64 -10.87
C LEU A 75 -12.63 -13.75 -9.85
N GLY A 76 -13.68 -14.41 -9.37
CA GLY A 76 -13.59 -15.51 -8.42
C GLY A 76 -14.12 -15.16 -7.03
N PRO A 77 -14.19 -16.17 -6.11
CA PRO A 77 -14.60 -15.96 -4.72
C PRO A 77 -13.70 -14.94 -4.01
N SER A 78 -14.27 -14.11 -3.18
CA SER A 78 -13.58 -13.00 -2.45
C SER A 78 -12.88 -11.98 -3.35
N ALA A 79 -12.97 -12.06 -4.68
CA ALA A 79 -12.32 -11.12 -5.55
C ALA A 79 -13.02 -9.75 -5.52
N HIS A 80 -12.23 -8.71 -5.35
CA HIS A 80 -12.69 -7.32 -5.32
C HIS A 80 -12.67 -6.70 -6.71
N SER A 81 -13.65 -5.82 -6.96
CA SER A 81 -13.71 -4.92 -8.11
C SER A 81 -13.68 -3.48 -7.61
N TYR A 82 -13.19 -2.56 -8.44
CA TYR A 82 -13.13 -1.13 -8.13
C TYR A 82 -13.45 -0.32 -9.37
N ASN A 83 -14.42 0.59 -9.27
CA ASN A 83 -14.86 1.43 -10.38
C ASN A 83 -14.41 2.90 -10.29
N GLY A 84 -13.68 3.26 -9.23
CA GLY A 84 -13.19 4.61 -8.97
C GLY A 84 -13.87 5.29 -7.77
N THR A 85 -15.09 4.91 -7.42
CA THR A 85 -15.87 5.48 -6.31
C THR A 85 -16.54 4.42 -5.44
N GLU A 86 -16.51 3.18 -5.90
CA GLU A 86 -17.16 2.06 -5.25
C GLU A 86 -16.25 0.84 -5.34
N ARG A 87 -16.24 0.06 -4.28
CA ARG A 87 -15.61 -1.24 -4.23
C ARG A 87 -16.69 -2.30 -4.05
N GLU A 88 -16.62 -3.34 -4.84
CA GLU A 88 -17.48 -4.51 -4.77
C GLU A 88 -16.64 -5.76 -4.58
N TRP A 89 -17.16 -6.77 -3.91
CA TRP A 89 -16.49 -8.07 -3.81
C TRP A 89 -17.47 -9.22 -3.87
N ASN A 90 -16.98 -10.31 -4.45
CA ASN A 90 -17.73 -11.56 -4.55
C ASN A 90 -17.76 -12.27 -3.18
N VAL A 91 -18.81 -13.06 -2.96
CA VAL A 91 -18.91 -13.94 -1.78
C VAL A 91 -17.68 -14.86 -1.67
N ALA A 92 -17.25 -15.12 -0.43
CA ALA A 92 -16.06 -15.94 -0.16
C ALA A 92 -16.28 -17.45 -0.42
N SER A 93 -17.52 -17.90 -0.29
CA SER A 93 -17.90 -19.30 -0.46
C SER A 93 -17.86 -19.71 -1.92
N LEU A 94 -16.96 -20.62 -2.28
CA LEU A 94 -16.87 -21.16 -3.65
C LEU A 94 -18.17 -21.80 -4.15
N PRO A 95 -18.89 -22.63 -3.35
CA PRO A 95 -20.17 -23.19 -3.78
C PRO A 95 -21.24 -22.11 -4.05
N GLU A 96 -21.32 -21.08 -3.22
CA GLU A 96 -22.25 -19.97 -3.40
C GLU A 96 -21.89 -19.16 -4.64
N TRP A 97 -20.63 -18.80 -4.81
CA TRP A 97 -20.16 -18.09 -5.97
C TRP A 97 -20.48 -18.82 -7.28
N ILE A 98 -20.26 -20.16 -7.34
CA ILE A 98 -20.61 -20.97 -8.51
C ILE A 98 -22.12 -20.92 -8.78
N LYS A 99 -22.95 -21.07 -7.74
CA LYS A 99 -24.41 -20.99 -7.85
C LYS A 99 -24.85 -19.63 -8.38
N ASP A 100 -24.29 -18.56 -7.86
CA ASP A 100 -24.64 -17.19 -8.24
C ASP A 100 -24.30 -16.90 -9.70
N ILE A 101 -23.13 -17.33 -10.16
CA ILE A 101 -22.74 -17.24 -11.56
C ILE A 101 -23.69 -18.05 -12.47
N GLN A 102 -24.04 -19.27 -12.07
CA GLN A 102 -24.93 -20.11 -12.84
C GLN A 102 -26.36 -19.57 -12.93
N THR A 103 -26.81 -18.87 -11.88
CA THR A 103 -28.17 -18.29 -11.85
C THR A 103 -28.21 -16.88 -12.45
N GLY A 104 -27.05 -16.30 -12.83
CA GLY A 104 -26.95 -14.93 -13.36
C GLY A 104 -27.30 -13.85 -12.34
N LYS A 105 -27.22 -14.16 -11.06
CA LYS A 105 -27.50 -13.25 -9.93
C LYS A 105 -26.33 -13.25 -8.97
N PRO A 106 -25.20 -12.63 -9.35
CA PRO A 106 -24.06 -12.55 -8.44
C PRO A 106 -24.45 -11.79 -7.17
N ALA A 107 -24.27 -12.43 -6.01
CA ALA A 107 -24.33 -11.76 -4.73
C ALA A 107 -23.03 -10.99 -4.55
N LEU A 108 -23.08 -9.67 -4.72
CA LEU A 108 -21.98 -8.75 -4.51
C LEU A 108 -22.24 -7.98 -3.23
N GLU A 109 -21.26 -7.93 -2.37
CA GLU A 109 -21.18 -6.93 -1.33
C GLU A 109 -20.51 -5.69 -1.90
N ASN A 110 -20.89 -4.49 -1.44
CA ASN A 110 -20.33 -3.25 -1.94
C ASN A 110 -20.09 -2.24 -0.81
N GLU A 111 -19.19 -1.32 -1.09
CA GLU A 111 -18.86 -0.17 -0.25
C GLU A 111 -18.76 1.07 -1.14
N GLN A 112 -19.53 2.10 -0.80
CA GLN A 112 -19.37 3.43 -1.39
C GLN A 112 -18.23 4.15 -0.66
N LEU A 113 -17.23 4.58 -1.42
CA LEU A 113 -16.09 5.31 -0.87
C LEU A 113 -16.43 6.80 -0.79
N ASP A 114 -16.51 7.33 0.41
CA ASP A 114 -16.65 8.76 0.60
C ASP A 114 -15.35 9.51 0.24
N GLU A 115 -15.42 10.82 0.21
CA GLU A 115 -14.28 11.67 -0.16
C GLU A 115 -13.08 11.50 0.80
N ASN A 116 -13.34 11.25 2.09
CA ASN A 116 -12.28 11.07 3.07
C ASN A 116 -11.60 9.71 2.90
N THR A 117 -12.37 8.68 2.66
CA THR A 117 -11.86 7.34 2.34
C THR A 117 -11.02 7.39 1.06
N CYS A 118 -11.52 8.04 0.00
CA CYS A 118 -10.75 8.21 -1.25
C CYS A 118 -9.44 8.97 -1.03
N TYR A 119 -9.44 10.03 -0.22
CA TYR A 119 -8.23 10.76 0.15
C TYR A 119 -7.26 9.86 0.91
N ASN A 120 -7.73 9.14 1.91
CA ASN A 120 -6.89 8.27 2.73
C ASN A 120 -6.26 7.14 1.89
N GLU A 121 -7.02 6.54 1.00
CA GLU A 121 -6.50 5.55 0.06
C GLU A 121 -5.48 6.15 -0.91
N TYR A 122 -5.70 7.38 -1.38
CA TYR A 122 -4.74 8.09 -2.24
C TYR A 122 -3.41 8.29 -1.51
N ILE A 123 -3.43 8.74 -0.25
CA ILE A 123 -2.21 8.87 0.58
C ILE A 123 -1.48 7.53 0.67
N MET A 124 -2.18 6.48 1.12
CA MET A 124 -1.59 5.16 1.33
C MET A 124 -1.03 4.53 0.06
N THR A 125 -1.73 4.67 -1.05
CA THR A 125 -1.31 4.03 -2.31
C THR A 125 -0.18 4.76 -3.02
N HIS A 126 -0.13 6.08 -2.93
CA HIS A 126 0.88 6.87 -3.65
C HIS A 126 2.17 7.01 -2.84
N LEU A 127 2.07 7.28 -1.53
CA LEU A 127 3.25 7.50 -0.70
C LEU A 127 4.14 6.26 -0.57
N ARG A 128 3.57 5.06 -0.69
CA ARG A 128 4.35 3.81 -0.67
C ARG A 128 5.19 3.57 -1.92
N THR A 129 5.07 4.41 -2.95
CA THR A 129 5.77 4.25 -4.22
C THR A 129 6.85 5.31 -4.42
N MET A 130 7.85 5.03 -5.23
CA MET A 130 8.88 6.00 -5.59
C MET A 130 8.35 7.22 -6.35
N TRP A 131 7.14 7.15 -6.91
CA TRP A 131 6.51 8.27 -7.60
C TRP A 131 5.90 9.28 -6.63
N GLY A 132 5.52 8.82 -5.43
CA GLY A 132 4.98 9.65 -4.37
C GLY A 132 3.61 10.25 -4.68
N ILE A 133 3.19 11.16 -3.81
CA ILE A 133 1.98 11.95 -3.95
C ILE A 133 2.27 13.12 -4.87
N ASP A 134 1.49 13.28 -5.95
CA ASP A 134 1.48 14.50 -6.77
C ASP A 134 0.59 15.55 -6.08
N LEU A 135 1.19 16.67 -5.68
CA LEU A 135 0.51 17.70 -4.89
C LEU A 135 -0.54 18.47 -5.72
N ASN A 136 -0.34 18.60 -7.02
CA ASN A 136 -1.33 19.21 -7.91
C ASN A 136 -2.54 18.29 -8.05
N GLU A 137 -2.30 17.00 -8.32
CA GLU A 137 -3.36 15.99 -8.40
C GLU A 137 -4.13 15.87 -7.06
N LEU A 138 -3.41 15.93 -5.91
CA LEU A 138 -4.05 15.93 -4.60
C LEU A 138 -4.99 17.13 -4.43
N SER A 139 -4.54 18.34 -4.83
CA SER A 139 -5.34 19.56 -4.76
C SER A 139 -6.55 19.50 -5.70
N GLU A 140 -6.36 19.03 -6.93
CA GLU A 140 -7.43 18.92 -7.93
C GLU A 140 -8.52 17.93 -7.50
N LYS A 141 -8.13 16.79 -6.92
CA LYS A 141 -9.06 15.74 -6.51
C LYS A 141 -9.76 16.01 -5.19
N PHE A 142 -9.06 16.58 -4.21
CA PHE A 142 -9.54 16.65 -2.82
C PHE A 142 -9.59 18.08 -2.26
N GLY A 143 -9.20 19.06 -3.04
CA GLY A 143 -9.27 20.48 -2.71
C GLY A 143 -8.12 20.98 -1.84
N GLU A 144 -8.02 22.31 -1.79
CA GLU A 144 -6.96 23.04 -1.08
C GLU A 144 -6.92 22.74 0.44
N LYS A 145 -8.06 22.41 1.04
CA LYS A 145 -8.12 22.14 2.49
C LYS A 145 -7.33 20.89 2.85
N LYS A 146 -7.53 19.80 2.09
CA LYS A 146 -6.81 18.54 2.28
C LYS A 146 -5.35 18.62 1.86
N LEU A 147 -5.03 19.38 0.81
CA LEU A 147 -3.64 19.68 0.45
C LEU A 147 -2.91 20.39 1.60
N LYS A 148 -3.48 21.46 2.16
CA LYS A 148 -2.87 22.20 3.28
C LYS A 148 -2.70 21.32 4.52
N TYR A 149 -3.67 20.48 4.81
CA TYR A 149 -3.59 19.51 5.90
C TYR A 149 -2.41 18.55 5.70
N CYS A 150 -2.32 17.91 4.52
CA CYS A 150 -1.22 17.02 4.16
C CYS A 150 0.15 17.70 4.31
N LEU A 151 0.32 18.88 3.73
CA LEU A 151 1.58 19.62 3.77
C LEU A 151 1.96 20.06 5.20
N ASN A 152 0.99 20.46 6.02
CA ASN A 152 1.26 20.84 7.40
C ASN A 152 1.84 19.69 8.22
N ILE A 153 1.31 18.48 8.06
CA ILE A 153 1.82 17.29 8.73
C ILE A 153 3.17 16.87 8.12
N ALA A 154 3.26 16.89 6.78
CA ALA A 154 4.48 16.52 6.05
C ALA A 154 5.71 17.32 6.49
N GLN A 155 5.57 18.62 6.79
CA GLN A 155 6.66 19.46 7.27
C GLN A 155 7.38 18.91 8.50
N THR A 156 6.69 18.23 9.39
CA THR A 156 7.29 17.60 10.58
C THR A 156 8.22 16.46 10.18
N TYR A 157 7.84 15.70 9.19
CA TYR A 157 8.60 14.58 8.66
C TYR A 157 9.74 15.04 7.74
N GLU A 158 9.55 16.11 6.98
CA GLU A 158 10.62 16.73 6.18
C GLU A 158 11.77 17.25 7.05
N LYS A 159 11.45 17.91 8.17
CA LYS A 159 12.46 18.35 9.15
C LYS A 159 13.28 17.20 9.74
N ARG A 160 12.71 16.01 9.77
CA ARG A 160 13.35 14.76 10.24
C ARG A 160 14.00 13.96 9.11
N ASN A 161 14.01 14.49 7.88
CA ASN A 161 14.50 13.81 6.68
C ASN A 161 13.79 12.46 6.40
N LEU A 162 12.51 12.36 6.71
CA LEU A 162 11.71 11.14 6.48
C LEU A 162 10.79 11.28 5.25
N LEU A 163 10.43 12.52 4.91
CA LEU A 163 9.75 12.90 3.67
C LEU A 163 10.59 13.90 2.89
N LEU A 164 10.41 13.92 1.59
CA LEU A 164 11.01 14.87 0.67
C LEU A 164 9.94 15.47 -0.24
N GLN A 165 9.77 16.79 -0.18
CA GLN A 165 9.00 17.54 -1.15
C GLN A 165 9.92 18.08 -2.23
N LYS A 166 9.75 17.60 -3.47
CA LYS A 166 10.53 18.06 -4.62
C LYS A 166 9.70 17.98 -5.91
N ASP A 167 9.84 18.97 -6.79
CA ASP A 167 9.21 19.03 -8.11
C ASP A 167 7.68 18.80 -8.07
N GLY A 168 6.99 19.34 -7.05
CA GLY A 168 5.56 19.20 -6.88
C GLY A 168 5.12 17.82 -6.35
N LYS A 169 6.05 17.02 -5.86
CA LYS A 169 5.78 15.68 -5.32
C LYS A 169 6.25 15.55 -3.88
N LEU A 170 5.56 14.71 -3.13
CA LEU A 170 5.91 14.30 -1.78
C LEU A 170 6.24 12.81 -1.79
N THR A 171 7.46 12.46 -1.40
CA THR A 171 7.97 11.06 -1.42
C THR A 171 8.59 10.69 -0.09
N LEU A 172 8.59 9.39 0.23
CA LEU A 172 9.40 8.87 1.33
C LEU A 172 10.89 8.97 0.98
N THR A 173 11.71 9.30 1.97
CA THR A 173 13.16 9.10 1.88
C THR A 173 13.51 7.64 2.16
N LYS A 174 14.79 7.26 2.04
CA LYS A 174 15.26 5.92 2.43
C LYS A 174 14.94 5.63 3.90
N GLU A 175 15.17 6.59 4.78
CA GLU A 175 14.86 6.51 6.22
C GLU A 175 13.35 6.50 6.49
N GLY A 176 12.59 7.25 5.69
CA GLY A 176 11.14 7.32 5.81
C GLY A 176 10.43 6.01 5.47
N ILE A 177 11.01 5.17 4.60
CA ILE A 177 10.44 3.87 4.25
C ILE A 177 10.29 2.98 5.49
N PHE A 178 11.24 3.01 6.41
CA PHE A 178 11.23 2.17 7.61
C PHE A 178 10.12 2.51 8.62
N VAL A 179 9.60 3.72 8.56
CA VAL A 179 8.53 4.22 9.44
C VAL A 179 7.31 4.68 8.63
N SER A 180 7.19 4.16 7.41
CA SER A 180 6.19 4.59 6.43
C SER A 180 4.76 4.45 6.91
N ASP A 181 4.44 3.38 7.65
CA ASP A 181 3.08 3.14 8.15
C ASP A 181 2.66 4.23 9.14
N GLY A 182 3.56 4.65 10.05
CA GLY A 182 3.31 5.76 10.96
C GLY A 182 3.14 7.09 10.22
N ILE A 183 4.01 7.37 9.22
CA ILE A 183 3.90 8.57 8.40
C ILE A 183 2.56 8.60 7.64
N MET A 184 2.20 7.50 6.99
CA MET A 184 0.94 7.40 6.28
C MET A 184 -0.26 7.56 7.21
N SER A 185 -0.23 6.90 8.38
CA SER A 185 -1.29 7.01 9.40
C SER A 185 -1.52 8.46 9.85
N ASP A 186 -0.47 9.22 10.10
CA ASP A 186 -0.58 10.62 10.53
C ASP A 186 -1.12 11.55 9.42
N LEU A 187 -0.90 11.18 8.15
CA LEU A 187 -1.40 11.92 6.98
C LEU A 187 -2.86 11.64 6.65
N LEU A 188 -3.49 10.62 7.25
CA LEU A 188 -4.90 10.31 7.02
C LEU A 188 -5.79 11.42 7.56
N TRP A 189 -6.83 11.70 6.83
CA TRP A 189 -7.88 12.63 7.23
C TRP A 189 -8.88 11.91 8.16
N VAL A 190 -8.98 12.37 9.40
CA VAL A 190 -9.89 11.89 10.45
C VAL A 190 -10.92 12.93 10.83
#